data_5881e8d3537d7b129d0b4dd3d57b4aa7
#
_entry.id   5881e8d3537d7b129d0b4dd3d57b4aa7
#
_cell.length_a   1.000
_cell.length_b   1.000
_cell.length_c   1.000
_cell.angle_alpha   90.00
_cell.angle_beta   90.00
_cell.angle_gamma   90.00
#
_symmetry.space_group_name_H-M   'P 1'
#
loop_
_entity.id
_entity.type
_entity.pdbx_description
1 polymer ?
#
loop_
_entity_poly.entity_id
_entity_poly.type
_entity_poly.pdbx_seq_one_letter_code
_entity_poly.pdbx_strand_id
1 'polypeptide(L)'
;MHRAAVVALTSLFTALSLPAQSIQYIESRKVWLLTTSQSSYAMGLGADGSLRHLYWGAPLWRLDDLQGPAERRDVSSFDPRQMLENEEFPGWGGPRYYEPALKIVRENGNRDLVLKYASHRIQQDDLDIVLKDIRDEIEVTLHYRVYPEYGLLRRHATVRNGTATPVTLESAQSAAWYLPPGDGYQLSYLTGRWAAETQLNHEPIHEGAKVLESRKGHTSHNFNPWFAIDAGDAAEESGRVWFGALGWSGNWRITVEQTPYRQVRVTGGFNSFDFAYPLKPGESLETPPFYAGYSGSGFGGASRTLHRFERERILPG
;
A
#
# COMPACT_ATOMS: atom_id res chain seq x y z
N MET A 1 35.07 33.29 62.07
CA MET A 1 33.78 32.97 61.45
C MET A 1 33.99 32.82 60.00
N HIS A 2 34.19 31.56 59.51
CA HIS A 2 34.36 31.24 58.06
C HIS A 2 33.07 30.67 57.56
N ARG A 3 32.46 31.36 56.55
CA ARG A 3 31.30 30.83 55.81
C ARG A 3 31.80 30.06 54.60
N ALA A 4 31.56 28.78 54.60
CA ALA A 4 31.79 27.94 53.42
C ALA A 4 30.61 28.08 52.46
N ALA A 5 30.86 28.46 51.20
CA ALA A 5 29.88 28.49 50.12
C ALA A 5 29.84 27.10 49.48
N VAL A 6 28.66 26.47 49.50
CA VAL A 6 28.40 25.21 48.76
C VAL A 6 27.91 25.59 47.38
N VAL A 7 28.71 25.28 46.36
CA VAL A 7 28.33 25.38 44.95
C VAL A 7 27.69 24.08 44.53
N ALA A 8 26.37 24.09 44.30
CA ALA A 8 25.64 22.98 43.76
C ALA A 8 25.80 22.96 42.24
N LEU A 9 26.51 21.96 41.73
CA LEU A 9 26.63 21.70 40.30
C LEU A 9 25.39 20.94 39.82
N THR A 10 24.45 21.63 39.15
CA THR A 10 23.29 21.00 38.50
C THR A 10 23.73 20.52 37.10
N SER A 11 23.98 19.22 36.96
CA SER A 11 24.23 18.59 35.67
C SER A 11 22.91 18.46 34.91
N LEU A 12 22.75 19.25 33.85
CA LEU A 12 21.66 19.17 32.90
C LEU A 12 21.89 17.93 32.02
N PHE A 13 21.21 16.83 32.31
CA PHE A 13 21.14 15.69 31.37
C PHE A 13 20.17 16.07 30.23
N THR A 14 20.68 16.54 29.11
CA THR A 14 19.94 16.58 27.85
C THR A 14 19.78 15.13 27.37
N ALA A 15 18.64 14.54 27.62
CA ALA A 15 18.26 13.29 26.96
C ALA A 15 18.12 13.59 25.47
N LEU A 16 19.13 13.21 24.68
CA LEU A 16 19.00 13.09 23.23
C LEU A 16 17.96 11.99 22.98
N SER A 17 16.72 12.39 22.73
CA SER A 17 15.72 11.48 22.18
C SER A 17 16.18 11.09 20.77
N LEU A 18 16.69 9.89 20.60
CA LEU A 18 16.86 9.30 19.27
C LEU A 18 15.51 9.39 18.54
N PRO A 19 15.46 9.85 17.29
CA PRO A 19 14.22 9.83 16.53
C PRO A 19 13.65 8.42 16.55
N ALA A 20 12.39 8.28 16.90
CA ALA A 20 11.71 6.99 16.89
C ALA A 20 11.85 6.40 15.48
N GLN A 21 12.31 5.17 15.40
CA GLN A 21 12.53 4.46 14.13
C GLN A 21 11.18 4.37 13.39
N SER A 22 11.14 4.84 12.14
CA SER A 22 9.91 4.88 11.34
C SER A 22 9.39 3.49 10.96
N ILE A 23 10.27 2.47 10.98
CA ILE A 23 9.97 1.08 10.66
C ILE A 23 10.45 0.19 11.80
N GLN A 24 9.55 -0.62 12.34
CA GLN A 24 9.82 -1.58 13.41
C GLN A 24 9.36 -2.97 12.99
N TYR A 25 10.17 -3.98 13.29
CA TYR A 25 9.76 -5.38 13.20
C TYR A 25 9.60 -5.97 14.59
N ILE A 26 8.39 -6.46 14.89
CA ILE A 26 8.04 -7.09 16.16
C ILE A 26 8.14 -8.59 15.98
N GLU A 27 9.31 -9.15 16.25
CA GLU A 27 9.64 -10.56 15.96
C GLU A 27 8.69 -11.55 16.65
N SER A 28 8.32 -11.28 17.91
CA SER A 28 7.42 -12.16 18.69
C SER A 28 6.02 -12.31 18.08
N ARG A 29 5.60 -11.36 17.24
CA ARG A 29 4.30 -11.34 16.54
C ARG A 29 4.44 -11.49 15.04
N LYS A 30 5.67 -11.44 14.51
CA LYS A 30 5.98 -11.40 13.07
C LYS A 30 5.25 -10.26 12.35
N VAL A 31 5.32 -9.05 12.92
CA VAL A 31 4.60 -7.87 12.45
C VAL A 31 5.59 -6.76 12.14
N TRP A 32 5.41 -6.08 11.00
CA TRP A 32 6.07 -4.82 10.66
C TRP A 32 5.11 -3.67 10.94
N LEU A 33 5.60 -2.65 11.61
CA LEU A 33 4.91 -1.39 11.86
C LEU A 33 5.69 -0.25 11.21
N LEU A 34 5.04 0.46 10.31
CA LEU A 34 5.53 1.66 9.64
C LEU A 34 4.80 2.86 10.22
N THR A 35 5.53 3.85 10.72
CA THR A 35 4.97 4.99 11.44
C THR A 35 5.39 6.30 10.78
N THR A 36 4.43 7.17 10.57
CA THR A 36 4.62 8.55 10.13
C THR A 36 4.11 9.52 11.20
N SER A 37 4.27 10.83 10.99
CA SER A 37 3.70 11.86 11.86
C SER A 37 2.17 11.85 11.91
N GLN A 38 1.49 11.25 10.91
CA GLN A 38 0.04 11.30 10.75
C GLN A 38 -0.63 9.93 10.75
N SER A 39 0.12 8.84 10.58
CA SER A 39 -0.46 7.51 10.40
C SER A 39 0.45 6.38 10.88
N SER A 40 -0.17 5.24 11.13
CA SER A 40 0.49 3.94 11.22
C SER A 40 -0.02 3.01 10.14
N TYR A 41 0.90 2.19 9.60
CA TYR A 41 0.62 1.14 8.65
C TYR A 41 1.25 -0.16 9.15
N ALA A 42 0.51 -1.24 9.18
CA ALA A 42 1.02 -2.50 9.71
C ALA A 42 0.65 -3.69 8.84
N MET A 43 1.58 -4.65 8.79
CA MET A 43 1.41 -5.94 8.13
C MET A 43 2.06 -7.05 8.96
N GLY A 44 1.63 -8.28 8.77
CA GLY A 44 2.15 -9.41 9.54
C GLY A 44 2.05 -10.72 8.78
N LEU A 45 2.75 -11.74 9.29
CA LEU A 45 2.75 -13.09 8.71
C LEU A 45 1.67 -13.95 9.32
N GLY A 46 0.78 -14.50 8.48
CA GLY A 46 -0.11 -15.58 8.84
C GLY A 46 0.66 -16.88 9.13
N ALA A 47 0.02 -17.82 9.82
CA ALA A 47 0.61 -19.11 10.13
C ALA A 47 1.00 -19.91 8.87
N ASP A 48 0.32 -19.65 7.76
CA ASP A 48 0.58 -20.25 6.44
C ASP A 48 1.71 -19.54 5.66
N GLY A 49 2.37 -18.53 6.25
CA GLY A 49 3.44 -17.75 5.63
C GLY A 49 2.97 -16.67 4.66
N SER A 50 1.67 -16.41 4.54
CA SER A 50 1.16 -15.29 3.76
C SER A 50 1.42 -13.95 4.47
N LEU A 51 1.81 -12.94 3.72
CA LEU A 51 1.94 -11.58 4.23
C LEU A 51 0.58 -10.90 4.15
N ARG A 52 0.06 -10.43 5.29
CA ARG A 52 -1.29 -9.88 5.41
C ARG A 52 -1.27 -8.45 5.92
N HIS A 53 -2.09 -7.60 5.32
CA HIS A 53 -2.37 -6.27 5.83
C HIS A 53 -3.11 -6.35 7.18
N LEU A 54 -2.73 -5.51 8.13
CA LEU A 54 -3.32 -5.49 9.47
C LEU A 54 -3.97 -4.16 9.82
N TYR A 55 -3.33 -3.05 9.46
CA TYR A 55 -3.78 -1.73 9.87
C TYR A 55 -3.30 -0.64 8.93
N TRP A 56 -4.15 0.34 8.64
CA TRP A 56 -3.81 1.60 8.02
C TRP A 56 -4.77 2.70 8.52
N GLY A 57 -4.26 3.68 9.25
CA GLY A 57 -5.07 4.73 9.84
C GLY A 57 -4.29 5.65 10.76
N ALA A 58 -4.97 6.24 11.73
CA ALA A 58 -4.36 7.12 12.72
C ALA A 58 -3.15 6.47 13.44
N PRO A 59 -2.21 7.26 13.97
CA PRO A 59 -1.07 6.73 14.71
C PRO A 59 -1.50 5.79 15.85
N LEU A 60 -0.86 4.61 15.92
CA LEU A 60 -1.05 3.68 17.03
C LEU A 60 -0.23 4.16 18.24
N TRP A 61 -0.90 4.37 19.34
CA TRP A 61 -0.27 4.82 20.59
C TRP A 61 0.37 3.69 21.39
N ARG A 62 -0.11 2.46 21.19
CA ARG A 62 0.34 1.27 21.92
C ARG A 62 0.56 0.14 20.95
N LEU A 63 1.76 -0.43 20.97
CA LEU A 63 2.08 -1.61 20.16
C LEU A 63 1.23 -2.84 20.56
N ASP A 64 0.74 -2.87 21.79
CA ASP A 64 -0.13 -3.96 22.27
C ASP A 64 -1.50 -3.99 21.58
N ASP A 65 -1.94 -2.85 21.04
CA ASP A 65 -3.19 -2.78 20.27
C ASP A 65 -3.06 -3.47 18.88
N LEU A 66 -1.81 -3.71 18.43
CA LEU A 66 -1.54 -4.37 17.17
C LEU A 66 -1.39 -5.89 17.38
N GLN A 67 -2.43 -6.61 17.02
CA GLN A 67 -2.40 -8.08 17.02
C GLN A 67 -1.82 -8.61 15.71
N GLY A 68 -1.25 -9.81 15.74
CA GLY A 68 -0.86 -10.53 14.52
C GLY A 68 -2.09 -10.91 13.67
N PRO A 69 -1.87 -11.41 12.43
CA PRO A 69 -2.97 -11.80 11.56
C PRO A 69 -3.86 -12.87 12.22
N ALA A 70 -5.16 -12.57 12.28
CA ALA A 70 -6.12 -13.54 12.79
C ALA A 70 -6.28 -14.72 11.82
N GLU A 71 -6.33 -15.94 12.35
CA GLU A 71 -6.69 -17.10 11.56
C GLU A 71 -8.19 -17.05 11.22
N ARG A 72 -8.48 -17.12 9.92
CA ARG A 72 -9.84 -17.17 9.40
C ARG A 72 -10.27 -18.60 9.17
N ARG A 73 -11.59 -18.86 9.22
CA ARG A 73 -12.21 -20.13 8.81
C ARG A 73 -12.92 -19.94 7.48
N ASP A 74 -13.10 -21.02 6.73
CA ASP A 74 -13.95 -21.01 5.55
C ASP A 74 -15.38 -20.63 5.96
N VAL A 75 -16.03 -19.80 5.16
CA VAL A 75 -17.45 -19.44 5.33
C VAL A 75 -18.31 -20.51 4.67
N SER A 76 -17.91 -20.91 3.47
CA SER A 76 -18.54 -21.99 2.69
C SER A 76 -17.52 -22.62 1.74
N SER A 77 -17.92 -23.66 1.01
CA SER A 77 -17.07 -24.30 0.00
C SER A 77 -16.71 -23.34 -1.17
N PHE A 78 -17.54 -22.32 -1.44
CA PHE A 78 -17.28 -21.30 -2.46
C PHE A 78 -16.64 -20.04 -1.88
N ASP A 79 -16.60 -19.88 -0.56
CA ASP A 79 -16.02 -18.75 0.14
C ASP A 79 -14.94 -19.23 1.12
N PRO A 80 -13.82 -19.73 0.59
CA PRO A 80 -12.71 -20.19 1.43
C PRO A 80 -12.06 -19.00 2.15
N ARG A 81 -11.40 -19.29 3.27
CA ARG A 81 -10.77 -18.29 4.14
C ARG A 81 -9.85 -17.33 3.41
N GLN A 82 -9.18 -17.78 2.35
CA GLN A 82 -8.24 -16.97 1.57
C GLN A 82 -8.91 -15.76 0.89
N MET A 83 -10.20 -15.83 0.60
CA MET A 83 -10.97 -14.69 0.08
C MET A 83 -11.24 -13.63 1.15
N LEU A 84 -11.15 -13.98 2.43
CA LEU A 84 -11.36 -13.10 3.57
C LEU A 84 -10.06 -12.50 4.11
N GLU A 85 -8.92 -12.99 3.63
CA GLU A 85 -7.61 -12.57 4.07
C GLU A 85 -7.13 -11.36 3.24
N ASN A 86 -6.70 -10.32 3.94
CA ASN A 86 -6.16 -9.12 3.31
C ASN A 86 -4.69 -9.35 2.95
N GLU A 87 -4.39 -10.14 1.92
CA GLU A 87 -3.01 -10.30 1.46
C GLU A 87 -2.43 -8.98 1.01
N GLU A 88 -1.25 -8.67 1.51
CA GLU A 88 -0.55 -7.42 1.23
C GLU A 88 -0.20 -7.25 -0.26
N PHE A 89 0.02 -8.36 -0.96
CA PHE A 89 0.26 -8.40 -2.40
C PHE A 89 -0.35 -9.68 -3.00
N PRO A 90 -1.65 -9.68 -3.30
CA PRO A 90 -2.33 -10.88 -3.76
C PRO A 90 -1.90 -11.30 -5.16
N GLY A 91 -1.37 -12.52 -5.30
CA GLY A 91 -1.17 -13.20 -6.57
C GLY A 91 -2.48 -13.78 -7.11
N TRP A 92 -2.58 -13.93 -8.43
CA TRP A 92 -3.67 -14.68 -9.05
C TRP A 92 -3.39 -16.18 -8.94
N GLY A 93 -3.92 -16.82 -7.92
CA GLY A 93 -3.70 -18.25 -7.67
C GLY A 93 -4.35 -18.72 -6.39
N GLY A 94 -4.49 -20.04 -6.25
CA GLY A 94 -5.29 -20.61 -5.19
C GLY A 94 -6.73 -20.13 -5.25
N PRO A 95 -7.49 -20.19 -4.17
CA PRO A 95 -8.89 -19.78 -4.16
C PRO A 95 -9.05 -18.27 -3.91
N ARG A 96 -8.43 -17.44 -4.76
CA ARG A 96 -8.51 -15.97 -4.74
C ARG A 96 -9.11 -15.47 -6.04
N TYR A 97 -10.28 -14.85 -5.98
CA TYR A 97 -11.08 -14.49 -7.15
C TYR A 97 -11.33 -12.98 -7.28
N TYR A 98 -10.68 -12.17 -6.45
CA TYR A 98 -10.73 -10.71 -6.50
C TYR A 98 -9.55 -10.12 -7.30
N GLU A 99 -9.54 -8.81 -7.51
CA GLU A 99 -8.51 -8.11 -8.29
C GLU A 99 -7.10 -8.45 -7.78
N PRO A 100 -6.23 -9.09 -8.58
CA PRO A 100 -4.88 -9.44 -8.16
C PRO A 100 -3.91 -8.26 -8.28
N ALA A 101 -2.89 -8.25 -7.44
CA ALA A 101 -1.74 -7.36 -7.63
C ALA A 101 -0.78 -7.91 -8.71
N LEU A 102 -0.69 -9.23 -8.85
CA LEU A 102 0.15 -9.87 -9.87
C LEU A 102 -0.58 -11.04 -10.53
N LYS A 103 -0.57 -11.05 -11.86
CA LYS A 103 -1.13 -12.12 -12.67
C LYS A 103 -0.12 -12.53 -13.73
N ILE A 104 0.21 -13.82 -13.77
CA ILE A 104 1.19 -14.39 -14.68
C ILE A 104 0.61 -15.50 -15.54
N VAL A 105 1.25 -15.77 -16.67
CA VAL A 105 1.05 -16.98 -17.49
C VAL A 105 2.40 -17.63 -17.74
N ARG A 106 2.54 -18.88 -17.38
CA ARG A 106 3.72 -19.70 -17.69
C ARG A 106 3.62 -20.27 -19.10
N GLU A 107 4.74 -20.71 -19.66
CA GLU A 107 4.82 -21.28 -21.01
C GLU A 107 3.82 -22.43 -21.22
N ASN A 108 3.57 -23.25 -20.21
CA ASN A 108 2.58 -24.34 -20.25
C ASN A 108 1.12 -23.89 -20.03
N GLY A 109 0.84 -22.59 -20.00
CA GLY A 109 -0.48 -22.00 -19.77
C GLY A 109 -0.92 -21.94 -18.30
N ASN A 110 -0.15 -22.46 -17.35
CA ASN A 110 -0.47 -22.39 -15.93
C ASN A 110 -0.40 -20.93 -15.43
N ARG A 111 -1.41 -20.51 -14.66
CA ARG A 111 -1.56 -19.15 -14.13
C ARG A 111 -1.51 -19.07 -12.59
N ASP A 112 -1.46 -20.23 -11.94
CA ASP A 112 -1.55 -20.29 -10.48
C ASP A 112 -0.29 -19.71 -9.83
N LEU A 113 -0.45 -18.65 -9.04
CA LEU A 113 0.63 -17.94 -8.35
C LEU A 113 0.26 -17.74 -6.89
N VAL A 114 0.97 -18.41 -6.00
CA VAL A 114 0.77 -18.30 -4.54
C VAL A 114 2.07 -17.85 -3.89
N LEU A 115 2.10 -16.60 -3.45
CA LEU A 115 3.29 -15.97 -2.89
C LEU A 115 3.35 -16.19 -1.37
N LYS A 116 4.52 -16.57 -0.87
CA LYS A 116 4.81 -16.71 0.56
C LYS A 116 6.05 -15.90 0.93
N TYR A 117 6.07 -15.42 2.17
CA TYR A 117 7.20 -14.70 2.71
C TYR A 117 8.48 -15.55 2.69
N ALA A 118 9.58 -14.92 2.28
CA ALA A 118 10.90 -15.52 2.27
C ALA A 118 11.88 -14.79 3.20
N SER A 119 11.97 -13.47 3.09
CA SER A 119 12.90 -12.66 3.88
C SER A 119 12.48 -11.18 3.88
N HIS A 120 13.14 -10.37 4.72
CA HIS A 120 13.00 -8.93 4.68
C HIS A 120 14.32 -8.23 5.04
N ARG A 121 14.41 -6.96 4.68
CA ARG A 121 15.50 -6.07 5.07
C ARG A 121 14.94 -4.70 5.43
N ILE A 122 15.36 -4.16 6.56
CA ILE A 122 15.06 -2.79 7.00
C ILE A 122 16.34 -1.98 6.92
N GLN A 123 16.27 -0.81 6.29
CA GLN A 123 17.39 0.13 6.21
C GLN A 123 16.86 1.56 6.33
N GLN A 124 17.03 2.18 7.50
CA GLN A 124 16.49 3.50 7.83
C GLN A 124 14.95 3.52 7.60
N ASP A 125 14.47 4.31 6.64
CA ASP A 125 13.07 4.48 6.29
C ASP A 125 12.62 3.56 5.13
N ASP A 126 13.46 2.60 4.74
CA ASP A 126 13.17 1.63 3.67
C ASP A 126 12.99 0.22 4.26
N LEU A 127 11.98 -0.49 3.74
CA LEU A 127 11.72 -1.90 4.02
C LEU A 127 11.52 -2.64 2.70
N ASP A 128 12.32 -3.68 2.49
CA ASP A 128 12.13 -4.65 1.43
C ASP A 128 11.58 -5.95 2.02
N ILE A 129 10.50 -6.49 1.47
CA ILE A 129 9.97 -7.81 1.82
C ILE A 129 9.98 -8.68 0.57
N VAL A 130 10.65 -9.81 0.65
CA VAL A 130 10.75 -10.78 -0.43
C VAL A 130 9.68 -11.85 -0.25
N LEU A 131 8.88 -12.02 -1.28
CA LEU A 131 7.89 -13.10 -1.41
C LEU A 131 8.33 -14.04 -2.54
N LYS A 132 8.08 -15.34 -2.40
CA LYS A 132 8.35 -16.35 -3.41
C LYS A 132 7.11 -17.18 -3.71
N ASP A 133 6.96 -17.57 -4.97
CA ASP A 133 5.96 -18.56 -5.34
C ASP A 133 6.28 -19.92 -4.70
N ILE A 134 5.23 -20.63 -4.32
CA ILE A 134 5.37 -21.95 -3.66
C ILE A 134 5.84 -23.07 -4.61
N ARG A 135 5.83 -22.85 -5.92
CA ARG A 135 6.11 -23.86 -6.96
C ARG A 135 7.37 -23.57 -7.74
N ASP A 136 7.54 -22.33 -8.15
CA ASP A 136 8.58 -21.94 -9.09
C ASP A 136 9.44 -20.80 -8.53
N GLU A 137 10.57 -20.54 -9.16
CA GLU A 137 11.50 -19.47 -8.81
C GLU A 137 10.97 -18.08 -9.29
N ILE A 138 9.70 -17.79 -9.04
CA ILE A 138 9.15 -16.43 -9.21
C ILE A 138 9.26 -15.72 -7.88
N GLU A 139 9.93 -14.58 -7.90
CA GLU A 139 10.18 -13.77 -6.73
C GLU A 139 9.57 -12.38 -6.89
N VAL A 140 8.97 -11.86 -5.81
CA VAL A 140 8.45 -10.51 -5.74
C VAL A 140 9.08 -9.82 -4.56
N THR A 141 9.80 -8.72 -4.79
CA THR A 141 10.26 -7.85 -3.72
C THR A 141 9.29 -6.68 -3.59
N LEU A 142 8.66 -6.56 -2.43
CA LEU A 142 7.83 -5.43 -2.08
C LEU A 142 8.70 -4.36 -1.44
N HIS A 143 8.72 -3.16 -2.03
CA HIS A 143 9.49 -2.02 -1.55
C HIS A 143 8.58 -1.03 -0.85
N TYR A 144 8.92 -0.68 0.38
CA TYR A 144 8.25 0.36 1.17
C TYR A 144 9.27 1.43 1.51
N ARG A 145 8.89 2.69 1.32
CA ARG A 145 9.61 3.83 1.87
C ARG A 145 8.67 4.69 2.68
N VAL A 146 9.07 4.96 3.92
CA VAL A 146 8.36 5.87 4.82
C VAL A 146 8.90 7.28 4.63
N TYR A 147 8.00 8.25 4.59
CA TYR A 147 8.31 9.68 4.65
C TYR A 147 7.70 10.25 5.92
N PRO A 148 8.37 10.10 7.09
CA PRO A 148 7.78 10.37 8.38
C PRO A 148 7.23 11.78 8.53
N GLU A 149 7.99 12.79 8.06
CA GLU A 149 7.65 14.20 8.16
C GLU A 149 6.50 14.65 7.24
N TYR A 150 6.23 13.87 6.17
CA TYR A 150 5.14 14.13 5.22
C TYR A 150 3.89 13.31 5.50
N GLY A 151 3.96 12.32 6.38
CA GLY A 151 2.80 11.45 6.60
C GLY A 151 2.50 10.49 5.45
N LEU A 152 3.49 10.16 4.61
CA LEU A 152 3.32 9.37 3.39
C LEU A 152 4.14 8.07 3.42
N LEU A 153 3.61 7.08 2.70
CA LEU A 153 4.29 5.84 2.33
C LEU A 153 4.39 5.78 0.80
N ARG A 154 5.53 5.31 0.29
CA ARG A 154 5.68 4.90 -1.11
C ARG A 154 5.80 3.39 -1.17
N ARG A 155 5.06 2.77 -2.07
CA ARG A 155 5.13 1.34 -2.36
C ARG A 155 5.35 1.10 -3.83
N HIS A 156 6.13 0.08 -4.17
CA HIS A 156 6.24 -0.51 -5.49
C HIS A 156 6.74 -1.94 -5.33
N ALA A 157 6.75 -2.70 -6.42
CA ALA A 157 7.17 -4.09 -6.42
C ALA A 157 8.17 -4.35 -7.56
N THR A 158 9.13 -5.24 -7.31
CA THR A 158 10.00 -5.82 -8.35
C THR A 158 9.61 -7.29 -8.51
N VAL A 159 9.20 -7.69 -9.71
CA VAL A 159 8.91 -9.08 -10.07
C VAL A 159 10.10 -9.64 -10.82
N ARG A 160 10.67 -10.75 -10.34
CA ARG A 160 11.82 -11.43 -10.95
C ARG A 160 11.44 -12.83 -11.41
N ASN A 161 11.80 -13.16 -12.64
CA ASN A 161 11.72 -14.51 -13.16
C ASN A 161 13.04 -15.26 -12.95
N GLY A 162 13.10 -16.12 -11.93
CA GLY A 162 14.23 -17.01 -11.69
C GLY A 162 14.12 -18.37 -12.38
N THR A 163 13.04 -18.64 -13.11
CA THR A 163 12.84 -19.91 -13.81
C THR A 163 13.68 -20.00 -15.08
N ALA A 164 13.74 -21.18 -15.68
CA ALA A 164 14.47 -21.43 -16.94
C ALA A 164 13.69 -21.02 -18.20
N THR A 165 12.38 -20.67 -18.07
CA THR A 165 11.52 -20.34 -19.21
C THR A 165 10.90 -18.95 -19.05
N PRO A 166 10.51 -18.29 -20.15
CA PRO A 166 9.82 -17.01 -20.06
C PRO A 166 8.47 -17.13 -19.33
N VAL A 167 8.10 -16.06 -18.62
CA VAL A 167 6.80 -15.91 -17.97
C VAL A 167 6.15 -14.63 -18.50
N THR A 168 4.90 -14.67 -18.90
CA THR A 168 4.17 -13.47 -19.32
C THR A 168 3.44 -12.88 -18.12
N LEU A 169 3.68 -11.59 -17.83
CA LEU A 169 2.91 -10.84 -16.85
C LEU A 169 1.67 -10.25 -17.53
N GLU A 170 0.48 -10.59 -17.06
CA GLU A 170 -0.80 -10.03 -17.54
C GLU A 170 -1.32 -8.90 -16.65
N SER A 171 -0.83 -8.81 -15.42
CA SER A 171 -1.05 -7.69 -14.51
C SER A 171 0.15 -7.56 -13.57
N ALA A 172 0.64 -6.35 -13.37
CA ALA A 172 1.68 -6.03 -12.39
C ALA A 172 1.33 -4.70 -11.72
N GLN A 173 0.76 -4.79 -10.52
CA GLN A 173 0.37 -3.64 -9.72
C GLN A 173 1.47 -3.30 -8.72
N SER A 174 1.54 -2.03 -8.34
CA SER A 174 2.55 -1.53 -7.40
C SER A 174 2.23 -1.86 -5.95
N ALA A 175 0.94 -1.86 -5.62
CA ALA A 175 0.46 -2.08 -4.26
C ALA A 175 -1.02 -2.50 -4.25
N ALA A 176 -1.42 -3.14 -3.14
CA ALA A 176 -2.79 -3.25 -2.69
C ALA A 176 -2.90 -2.54 -1.33
N TRP A 177 -3.78 -1.55 -1.23
CA TRP A 177 -4.03 -0.78 -0.01
C TRP A 177 -5.38 -1.19 0.55
N TYR A 178 -5.43 -1.66 1.78
CA TYR A 178 -6.68 -2.04 2.42
C TYR A 178 -7.13 -0.96 3.40
N LEU A 179 -8.40 -0.63 3.36
CA LEU A 179 -9.01 0.24 4.36
C LEU A 179 -9.42 -0.58 5.58
N PRO A 180 -9.53 0.04 6.77
CA PRO A 180 -10.11 -0.61 7.93
C PRO A 180 -11.51 -1.15 7.62
N PRO A 181 -11.97 -2.22 8.30
CA PRO A 181 -13.35 -2.66 8.19
C PRO A 181 -14.31 -1.52 8.54
N GLY A 182 -15.29 -1.27 7.68
CA GLY A 182 -16.26 -0.19 7.86
C GLY A 182 -17.29 -0.14 6.75
N ASP A 183 -18.30 0.69 6.97
CA ASP A 183 -19.39 0.93 6.03
C ASP A 183 -19.44 2.40 5.62
N GLY A 184 -20.09 2.68 4.49
CA GLY A 184 -20.38 4.05 4.06
C GLY A 184 -19.18 4.78 3.47
N TYR A 185 -18.13 4.08 3.07
CA TYR A 185 -16.99 4.69 2.40
C TYR A 185 -17.41 5.42 1.12
N GLN A 186 -16.81 6.60 0.91
CA GLN A 186 -17.02 7.44 -0.27
C GLN A 186 -15.71 7.56 -1.03
N LEU A 187 -15.77 7.48 -2.35
CA LEU A 187 -14.62 7.63 -3.25
C LEU A 187 -14.63 9.00 -3.92
N SER A 188 -13.54 9.73 -3.76
CA SER A 188 -13.25 10.97 -4.50
C SER A 188 -12.19 10.71 -5.58
N TYR A 189 -12.43 11.19 -6.79
CA TYR A 189 -11.52 11.07 -7.92
C TYR A 189 -11.76 12.19 -8.93
N LEU A 190 -10.80 12.41 -9.82
CA LEU A 190 -10.86 13.47 -10.81
C LEU A 190 -11.11 12.90 -12.20
N THR A 191 -12.08 13.51 -12.89
CA THR A 191 -12.37 13.22 -14.31
C THR A 191 -12.26 14.47 -15.15
N GLY A 192 -12.39 14.33 -16.46
CA GLY A 192 -12.45 15.50 -17.32
C GLY A 192 -12.57 15.16 -18.80
N ARG A 193 -12.70 16.24 -19.55
CA ARG A 193 -12.68 16.28 -21.01
C ARG A 193 -11.99 17.57 -21.45
N TRP A 194 -11.71 17.70 -22.71
CA TRP A 194 -11.18 18.97 -23.26
C TRP A 194 -12.03 20.17 -22.82
N ALA A 195 -11.37 21.18 -22.31
CA ALA A 195 -11.96 22.42 -21.75
C ALA A 195 -12.91 22.19 -20.54
N ALA A 196 -12.77 21.03 -19.84
CA ALA A 196 -13.43 20.73 -18.59
C ALA A 196 -12.62 19.64 -17.84
N GLU A 197 -11.33 19.91 -17.60
CA GLU A 197 -10.40 19.05 -16.90
C GLU A 197 -10.64 19.09 -15.39
N THR A 198 -10.12 18.08 -14.68
CA THR A 198 -10.05 18.02 -13.20
C THR A 198 -11.38 18.23 -12.48
N GLN A 199 -12.46 17.63 -13.00
CA GLN A 199 -13.77 17.66 -12.36
C GLN A 199 -13.79 16.67 -11.20
N LEU A 200 -13.97 17.16 -9.98
CA LEU A 200 -14.07 16.34 -8.79
C LEU A 200 -15.37 15.56 -8.77
N ASN A 201 -15.26 14.26 -8.61
CA ASN A 201 -16.38 13.34 -8.35
C ASN A 201 -16.26 12.82 -6.92
N HIS A 202 -17.39 12.60 -6.29
CA HIS A 202 -17.51 12.03 -4.95
C HIS A 202 -18.73 11.12 -4.92
N GLU A 203 -18.53 9.83 -4.70
CA GLU A 203 -19.60 8.82 -4.79
C GLU A 203 -19.43 7.70 -3.77
N PRO A 204 -20.51 7.06 -3.32
CA PRO A 204 -20.42 5.88 -2.45
C PRO A 204 -19.68 4.74 -3.11
N ILE A 205 -18.86 4.03 -2.31
CA ILE A 205 -18.27 2.76 -2.75
C ILE A 205 -19.32 1.67 -2.58
N HIS A 206 -19.60 0.96 -3.67
CA HIS A 206 -20.51 -0.17 -3.71
C HIS A 206 -19.75 -1.47 -3.94
N GLU A 207 -20.40 -2.59 -3.65
CA GLU A 207 -19.89 -3.92 -3.98
C GLU A 207 -19.56 -4.03 -5.48
N GLY A 208 -18.39 -4.60 -5.77
CA GLY A 208 -17.80 -4.63 -7.11
C GLY A 208 -16.60 -3.70 -7.22
N ALA A 209 -16.25 -3.30 -8.43
CA ALA A 209 -15.04 -2.55 -8.71
C ALA A 209 -15.31 -1.26 -9.51
N LYS A 210 -14.77 -0.14 -9.03
CA LYS A 210 -14.61 1.11 -9.79
C LYS A 210 -13.20 1.19 -10.32
N VAL A 211 -13.06 1.46 -11.63
CA VAL A 211 -11.78 1.57 -12.31
C VAL A 211 -11.52 3.01 -12.76
N LEU A 212 -10.36 3.54 -12.38
CA LEU A 212 -9.79 4.78 -12.88
C LEU A 212 -8.57 4.40 -13.72
N GLU A 213 -8.50 4.84 -14.98
CA GLU A 213 -7.43 4.38 -15.86
C GLU A 213 -7.09 5.33 -17.01
N SER A 214 -5.92 5.16 -17.58
CA SER A 214 -5.56 5.69 -18.88
C SER A 214 -5.07 4.57 -19.79
N ARG A 215 -5.56 4.56 -21.03
CA ARG A 215 -5.17 3.63 -22.12
C ARG A 215 -4.57 4.36 -23.33
N LYS A 216 -4.16 5.62 -23.15
CA LYS A 216 -3.76 6.53 -24.24
C LYS A 216 -2.25 6.64 -24.40
N GLY A 217 -1.47 5.78 -23.76
CA GLY A 217 -0.01 5.84 -23.74
C GLY A 217 0.54 6.90 -22.79
N HIS A 218 -0.31 7.74 -22.20
CA HIS A 218 0.04 8.77 -21.22
C HIS A 218 -1.19 9.09 -20.36
N THR A 219 -0.96 9.74 -19.22
CA THR A 219 -2.05 10.33 -18.42
C THR A 219 -2.77 11.38 -19.25
N SER A 220 -4.09 11.30 -19.30
CA SER A 220 -4.93 12.22 -20.06
C SER A 220 -5.87 13.00 -19.13
N HIS A 221 -6.65 13.90 -19.71
CA HIS A 221 -7.67 14.65 -18.98
C HIS A 221 -8.86 13.81 -18.52
N ASN A 222 -9.02 12.54 -18.99
CA ASN A 222 -10.17 11.70 -18.63
C ASN A 222 -10.15 11.28 -17.16
N PHE A 223 -8.98 10.87 -16.65
CA PHE A 223 -8.76 10.53 -15.25
C PHE A 223 -7.38 10.99 -14.80
N ASN A 224 -7.27 11.36 -13.53
CA ASN A 224 -5.98 11.58 -12.88
C ASN A 224 -5.62 10.33 -12.04
N PRO A 225 -4.33 9.96 -11.97
CA PRO A 225 -3.87 8.78 -11.22
C PRO A 225 -3.87 9.04 -9.69
N TRP A 226 -5.02 9.46 -9.18
CA TRP A 226 -5.24 9.86 -7.80
C TRP A 226 -6.60 9.38 -7.30
N PHE A 227 -6.66 9.07 -6.01
CA PHE A 227 -7.89 8.77 -5.30
C PHE A 227 -7.86 9.36 -3.89
N ALA A 228 -9.02 9.64 -3.32
CA ALA A 228 -9.21 9.78 -1.89
C ALA A 228 -10.48 9.02 -1.47
N ILE A 229 -10.42 8.36 -0.33
CA ILE A 229 -11.55 7.62 0.24
C ILE A 229 -11.75 8.12 1.65
N ASP A 230 -12.96 8.54 1.95
CA ASP A 230 -13.35 8.95 3.31
C ASP A 230 -14.36 7.96 3.92
N ALA A 231 -14.53 8.04 5.22
CA ALA A 231 -15.44 7.16 5.97
C ALA A 231 -16.89 7.68 6.02
N GLY A 232 -17.27 8.59 5.11
CA GLY A 232 -18.57 9.24 5.08
C GLY A 232 -18.73 10.38 6.09
N ASP A 233 -17.66 10.74 6.78
CA ASP A 233 -17.62 11.75 7.85
C ASP A 233 -16.65 12.91 7.57
N ALA A 234 -16.00 12.93 6.39
CA ALA A 234 -14.97 13.90 6.10
C ALA A 234 -15.52 15.20 5.49
N ALA A 235 -14.98 16.30 5.98
CA ALA A 235 -15.12 17.65 5.44
C ALA A 235 -13.72 18.20 5.08
N GLU A 236 -13.63 19.50 4.80
CA GLU A 236 -12.34 20.15 4.45
C GLU A 236 -11.31 20.03 5.60
N GLU A 237 -11.71 20.30 6.86
CA GLU A 237 -10.80 20.37 8.00
C GLU A 237 -11.04 19.28 9.06
N SER A 238 -11.89 18.29 8.79
CA SER A 238 -12.22 17.23 9.75
C SER A 238 -12.61 15.92 9.05
N GLY A 239 -12.54 14.81 9.80
CA GLY A 239 -12.86 13.48 9.31
C GLY A 239 -11.64 12.72 8.80
N ARG A 240 -11.87 11.45 8.48
CA ARG A 240 -10.84 10.48 8.10
C ARG A 240 -10.77 10.32 6.60
N VAL A 241 -9.60 10.54 6.03
CA VAL A 241 -9.36 10.41 4.58
C VAL A 241 -8.12 9.56 4.34
N TRP A 242 -8.27 8.49 3.57
CA TRP A 242 -7.19 7.70 2.97
C TRP A 242 -7.02 8.15 1.53
N PHE A 243 -5.82 8.46 1.12
CA PHE A 243 -5.57 9.01 -0.20
C PHE A 243 -4.28 8.47 -0.82
N GLY A 244 -4.19 8.52 -2.15
CA GLY A 244 -2.98 8.09 -2.84
C GLY A 244 -2.90 8.59 -4.26
N ALA A 245 -1.67 8.56 -4.79
CA ALA A 245 -1.34 8.97 -6.15
C ALA A 245 -0.31 8.02 -6.75
N LEU A 246 -0.58 7.54 -7.96
CA LEU A 246 0.31 6.66 -8.71
C LEU A 246 1.27 7.50 -9.56
N GLY A 247 2.58 7.32 -9.35
CA GLY A 247 3.65 8.03 -10.05
C GLY A 247 4.01 7.40 -11.39
N TRP A 248 3.08 7.39 -12.35
CA TRP A 248 3.29 6.82 -13.68
C TRP A 248 2.67 7.69 -14.77
N SER A 249 3.43 7.93 -15.83
CA SER A 249 2.99 8.74 -16.96
C SER A 249 2.44 7.93 -18.14
N GLY A 250 2.67 6.62 -18.20
CA GLY A 250 2.18 5.72 -19.25
C GLY A 250 0.73 5.27 -19.02
N ASN A 251 0.37 4.10 -19.56
CA ASN A 251 -0.91 3.46 -19.28
C ASN A 251 -0.95 2.97 -17.84
N TRP A 252 -1.89 3.47 -17.07
CA TRP A 252 -2.05 3.13 -15.64
C TRP A 252 -3.48 2.74 -15.31
N ARG A 253 -3.64 2.03 -14.21
CA ARG A 253 -4.93 1.64 -13.66
C ARG A 253 -4.90 1.73 -12.14
N ILE A 254 -5.95 2.29 -11.56
CA ILE A 254 -6.30 2.21 -10.14
C ILE A 254 -7.67 1.55 -10.06
N THR A 255 -7.78 0.48 -9.29
CA THR A 255 -9.03 -0.23 -9.05
C THR A 255 -9.40 -0.11 -7.59
N VAL A 256 -10.57 0.48 -7.32
CA VAL A 256 -11.19 0.50 -5.99
C VAL A 256 -12.25 -0.58 -5.96
N GLU A 257 -12.06 -1.59 -5.13
CA GLU A 257 -12.93 -2.77 -5.05
C GLU A 257 -13.49 -2.93 -3.64
N GLN A 258 -14.79 -3.17 -3.55
CA GLN A 258 -15.45 -3.62 -2.32
C GLN A 258 -15.95 -5.05 -2.53
N THR A 259 -15.52 -5.95 -1.64
CA THR A 259 -15.98 -7.35 -1.65
C THR A 259 -17.34 -7.48 -0.97
N PRO A 260 -18.07 -8.61 -1.18
CA PRO A 260 -19.30 -8.92 -0.43
C PRO A 260 -19.10 -8.95 1.10
N TYR A 261 -17.86 -9.10 1.56
CA TYR A 261 -17.50 -9.05 2.98
C TYR A 261 -17.12 -7.66 3.48
N ARG A 262 -17.46 -6.61 2.67
CA ARG A 262 -17.20 -5.18 2.98
C ARG A 262 -15.73 -4.82 3.15
N GLN A 263 -14.83 -5.63 2.60
CA GLN A 263 -13.44 -5.24 2.50
C GLN A 263 -13.30 -4.24 1.36
N VAL A 264 -12.74 -3.08 1.64
CA VAL A 264 -12.40 -2.07 0.62
C VAL A 264 -10.90 -2.11 0.38
N ARG A 265 -10.54 -2.21 -0.89
CA ARG A 265 -9.16 -2.30 -1.33
C ARG A 265 -8.91 -1.41 -2.56
N VAL A 266 -7.74 -0.80 -2.61
CA VAL A 266 -7.27 -0.05 -3.76
C VAL A 266 -6.02 -0.72 -4.29
N THR A 267 -6.06 -1.23 -5.52
CA THR A 267 -4.87 -1.68 -6.25
C THR A 267 -4.51 -0.65 -7.32
N GLY A 268 -3.23 -0.53 -7.66
CA GLY A 268 -2.82 0.39 -8.72
C GLY A 268 -1.41 0.10 -9.21
N GLY A 269 -1.19 0.35 -10.51
CA GLY A 269 0.06 0.09 -11.20
C GLY A 269 -0.07 0.22 -12.71
N PHE A 270 0.64 -0.63 -13.47
CA PHE A 270 0.47 -0.70 -14.91
C PHE A 270 -0.97 -1.07 -15.27
N ASN A 271 -1.48 -0.47 -16.35
CA ASN A 271 -2.80 -0.84 -16.85
C ASN A 271 -2.76 -2.27 -17.40
N SER A 272 -3.58 -3.15 -16.82
CA SER A 272 -3.68 -4.54 -17.25
C SER A 272 -4.46 -4.73 -18.56
N PHE A 273 -5.12 -3.70 -19.08
CA PHE A 273 -5.77 -3.75 -20.38
C PHE A 273 -4.72 -3.84 -21.49
N ASP A 274 -4.76 -4.89 -22.28
CA ASP A 274 -3.82 -5.17 -23.37
C ASP A 274 -2.35 -5.24 -22.90
N PHE A 275 -2.13 -5.70 -21.68
CA PHE A 275 -0.82 -5.86 -21.06
C PHE A 275 -0.38 -7.32 -21.07
N ALA A 276 0.68 -7.60 -21.81
CA ALA A 276 1.30 -8.91 -21.89
C ALA A 276 2.83 -8.74 -21.95
N TYR A 277 3.45 -8.57 -20.78
CA TYR A 277 4.89 -8.32 -20.70
C TYR A 277 5.67 -9.64 -20.58
N PRO A 278 6.50 -10.01 -21.59
CA PRO A 278 7.32 -11.22 -21.54
C PRO A 278 8.53 -10.98 -20.63
N LEU A 279 8.54 -11.60 -19.47
CA LEU A 279 9.65 -11.56 -18.51
C LEU A 279 10.53 -12.80 -18.75
N LYS A 280 11.72 -12.61 -19.35
CA LYS A 280 12.64 -13.69 -19.65
C LYS A 280 13.33 -14.24 -18.40
N PRO A 281 13.95 -15.44 -18.49
CA PRO A 281 14.78 -15.98 -17.41
C PRO A 281 15.83 -14.98 -16.92
N GLY A 282 15.86 -14.77 -15.60
CA GLY A 282 16.78 -13.84 -14.94
C GLY A 282 16.39 -12.37 -14.99
N GLU A 283 15.41 -11.98 -15.83
CA GLU A 283 14.95 -10.58 -15.89
C GLU A 283 14.04 -10.20 -14.72
N SER A 284 13.95 -8.89 -14.50
CA SER A 284 13.07 -8.29 -13.50
C SER A 284 12.29 -7.13 -14.12
N LEU A 285 11.04 -6.95 -13.65
CA LEU A 285 10.22 -5.79 -13.94
C LEU A 285 9.93 -5.06 -12.62
N GLU A 286 10.26 -3.77 -12.57
CA GLU A 286 9.88 -2.88 -11.48
C GLU A 286 8.59 -2.12 -11.83
N THR A 287 7.64 -2.10 -10.90
CA THR A 287 6.37 -1.37 -11.04
C THR A 287 6.53 0.10 -10.65
N PRO A 288 5.66 1.00 -11.14
CA PRO A 288 5.74 2.41 -10.80
C PRO A 288 5.51 2.68 -9.29
N PRO A 289 6.06 3.77 -8.72
CA PRO A 289 5.81 4.12 -7.34
C PRO A 289 4.35 4.53 -7.10
N PHE A 290 3.75 4.02 -6.02
CA PHE A 290 2.42 4.38 -5.57
C PHE A 290 2.53 4.99 -4.17
N TYR A 291 2.27 6.29 -4.07
CA TYR A 291 2.28 7.05 -2.83
C TYR A 291 0.91 7.02 -2.18
N ALA A 292 0.87 6.88 -0.85
CA ALA A 292 -0.39 6.93 -0.13
C ALA A 292 -0.19 7.44 1.31
N GLY A 293 -1.26 7.99 1.87
CA GLY A 293 -1.28 8.55 3.21
C GLY A 293 -2.66 8.50 3.84
N TYR A 294 -2.71 8.93 5.09
CA TYR A 294 -3.93 9.09 5.88
C TYR A 294 -3.98 10.49 6.47
N SER A 295 -5.14 11.10 6.47
CA SER A 295 -5.42 12.37 7.13
C SER A 295 -6.58 12.21 8.14
N GLY A 296 -6.36 12.61 9.38
CA GLY A 296 -7.43 12.79 10.37
C GLY A 296 -8.00 14.21 10.37
N SER A 297 -7.52 15.07 9.46
CA SER A 297 -7.89 16.49 9.32
C SER A 297 -8.57 16.76 7.98
N GLY A 298 -9.40 15.84 7.54
CA GLY A 298 -10.21 15.97 6.34
C GLY A 298 -9.42 16.02 5.03
N PHE A 299 -10.12 16.46 3.97
CA PHE A 299 -9.58 16.58 2.62
C PHE A 299 -8.49 17.66 2.51
N GLY A 300 -8.63 18.78 3.23
CA GLY A 300 -7.60 19.82 3.29
C GLY A 300 -6.29 19.33 3.86
N GLY A 301 -6.34 18.48 4.90
CA GLY A 301 -5.17 17.83 5.46
C GLY A 301 -4.48 16.91 4.43
N ALA A 302 -5.24 16.08 3.72
CA ALA A 302 -4.74 15.21 2.66
C ALA A 302 -4.11 16.01 1.50
N SER A 303 -4.79 17.05 1.05
CA SER A 303 -4.33 17.95 -0.02
C SER A 303 -3.02 18.66 0.34
N ARG A 304 -2.94 19.26 1.53
CA ARG A 304 -1.72 19.92 2.02
C ARG A 304 -0.54 18.98 2.11
N THR A 305 -0.77 17.74 2.53
CA THR A 305 0.25 16.68 2.59
C THR A 305 0.84 16.39 1.22
N LEU A 306 0.01 16.10 0.22
CA LEU A 306 0.46 15.81 -1.14
C LEU A 306 1.17 17.00 -1.77
N HIS A 307 0.58 18.18 -1.74
CA HIS A 307 1.15 19.38 -2.35
C HIS A 307 2.49 19.80 -1.72
N ARG A 308 2.65 19.62 -0.39
CA ARG A 308 3.92 19.87 0.26
C ARG A 308 4.97 18.87 -0.21
N PHE A 309 4.64 17.59 -0.27
CA PHE A 309 5.54 16.54 -0.72
C PHE A 309 5.94 16.73 -2.19
N GLU A 310 4.98 17.02 -3.06
CA GLU A 310 5.25 17.31 -4.48
C GLU A 310 6.22 18.46 -4.67
N ARG A 311 5.98 19.60 -4.00
CA ARG A 311 6.87 20.77 -4.10
C ARG A 311 8.27 20.50 -3.57
N GLU A 312 8.41 19.75 -2.49
CA GLU A 312 9.68 19.59 -1.78
C GLU A 312 10.48 18.36 -2.23
N ARG A 313 9.84 17.36 -2.87
CA ARG A 313 10.47 16.08 -3.19
C ARG A 313 10.32 15.61 -4.64
N ILE A 314 9.31 16.06 -5.36
CA ILE A 314 9.01 15.58 -6.72
C ILE A 314 9.37 16.63 -7.77
N LEU A 315 8.92 17.86 -7.58
CA LEU A 315 9.21 18.93 -8.52
C LEU A 315 10.66 19.40 -8.37
N PRO A 316 11.38 19.59 -9.49
CA PRO A 316 12.71 20.17 -9.43
C PRO A 316 12.62 21.61 -8.91
N GLY A 317 13.51 21.95 -7.97
CA GLY A 317 13.65 23.31 -7.43
C GLY A 317 14.22 24.29 -8.44
#